data_99394d29267b63ee34029bd76fc94ffc
#
_entry.id   99394d29267b63ee34029bd76fc94ffc
#
_cell.length_a   1.000
_cell.length_b   1.000
_cell.length_c   1.000
_cell.angle_alpha   90.00
_cell.angle_beta   90.00
_cell.angle_gamma   90.00
#
_symmetry.space_group_name_H-M   'P 1'
#
loop_
_entity.id
_entity.type
_entity.pdbx_description
1 polymer ?
#
loop_
_entity_poly.entity_id
_entity_poly.type
_entity_poly.pdbx_seq_one_letter_code
_entity_poly.pdbx_strand_id
1 'polypeptide(L)'
;MPELKALNASVNADLVVFDKDGTLIDFHTLWGPRVERAIDATCSSLGWDQSLNNKLTTALGYDPQTAQVVSQGPLATAPISELEIVVATILFQHQMSWERAKYLACEHFGPVMSALPQPTEINPLGDVRTAIARLKS
;
A
#
# COMPACT_ATOMS: atom_id res chain seq x y z
N MET A 1 -0.68 36.94 -5.95
CA MET A 1 -0.18 35.51 -5.95
C MET A 1 0.76 35.33 -4.77
N PRO A 2 0.45 34.45 -3.87
CA PRO A 2 1.35 34.16 -2.75
C PRO A 2 2.66 33.54 -3.24
N GLU A 3 3.76 33.98 -2.65
CA GLU A 3 5.09 33.48 -2.96
C GLU A 3 5.39 32.27 -2.09
N LEU A 4 5.59 31.11 -2.74
CA LEU A 4 6.03 29.87 -2.10
C LEU A 4 7.56 29.78 -2.14
N LYS A 5 8.20 29.65 -0.97
CA LYS A 5 9.63 29.45 -0.84
C LYS A 5 9.92 28.03 -0.37
N ALA A 6 10.70 27.30 -1.15
CA ALA A 6 11.15 25.95 -0.83
C ALA A 6 12.65 25.80 -1.10
N LEU A 7 13.42 25.54 -0.07
CA LEU A 7 14.90 25.46 -0.15
C LEU A 7 15.47 26.74 -0.81
N ASN A 8 16.01 26.60 -2.00
CA ASN A 8 16.65 27.71 -2.76
C ASN A 8 15.78 28.21 -3.91
N ALA A 9 14.51 27.80 -3.97
CA ALA A 9 13.58 28.17 -5.02
C ALA A 9 12.42 29.00 -4.47
N SER A 10 11.95 29.96 -5.26
CA SER A 10 10.77 30.74 -4.98
C SER A 10 9.85 30.72 -6.20
N VAL A 11 8.57 30.46 -5.98
CA VAL A 11 7.56 30.40 -7.03
C VAL A 11 6.26 31.04 -6.57
N ASN A 12 5.59 31.76 -7.46
CA ASN A 12 4.24 32.23 -7.20
C ASN A 12 3.24 31.15 -7.56
N ALA A 13 2.36 30.79 -6.62
CA ALA A 13 1.38 29.73 -6.81
C ALA A 13 0.08 30.05 -6.07
N ASP A 14 -1.04 29.84 -6.75
CA ASP A 14 -2.39 29.96 -6.16
C ASP A 14 -2.90 28.61 -5.64
N LEU A 15 -2.29 27.51 -6.06
CA LEU A 15 -2.63 26.16 -5.66
C LEU A 15 -1.37 25.32 -5.45
N VAL A 16 -1.34 24.57 -4.36
CA VAL A 16 -0.30 23.57 -4.09
C VAL A 16 -0.95 22.19 -4.00
N VAL A 17 -0.50 21.28 -4.82
CA VAL A 17 -0.96 19.87 -4.83
C VAL A 17 0.15 18.98 -4.31
N PHE A 18 -0.15 18.20 -3.29
CA PHE A 18 0.78 17.22 -2.71
C PHE A 18 0.44 15.81 -3.17
N ASP A 19 1.47 15.05 -3.52
CA ASP A 19 1.39 13.59 -3.48
C ASP A 19 1.26 13.13 -2.03
N LYS A 20 0.61 12.00 -1.80
CA LYS A 20 0.31 11.50 -0.45
C LYS A 20 1.31 10.44 0.01
N ASP A 21 1.36 9.31 -0.70
CA ASP A 21 2.16 8.15 -0.29
C ASP A 21 3.64 8.36 -0.56
N GLY A 22 4.48 8.29 0.47
CA GLY A 22 5.91 8.55 0.36
C GLY A 22 6.28 10.04 0.29
N THR A 23 5.31 10.94 0.38
CA THR A 23 5.51 12.39 0.42
C THR A 23 4.99 13.00 1.72
N LEU A 24 3.71 12.85 2.01
CA LEU A 24 3.10 13.33 3.25
C LEU A 24 3.11 12.27 4.36
N ILE A 25 2.98 11.01 4.00
CA ILE A 25 2.93 9.87 4.93
C ILE A 25 3.92 8.80 4.52
N ASP A 26 4.40 8.05 5.53
CA ASP A 26 5.29 6.92 5.30
C ASP A 26 4.53 5.78 4.61
N PHE A 27 4.97 5.45 3.40
CA PHE A 27 4.38 4.42 2.56
C PHE A 27 4.56 3.01 3.13
N HIS A 28 5.76 2.69 3.60
CA HIS A 28 6.11 1.35 4.07
C HIS A 28 5.34 0.98 5.34
N THR A 29 5.24 1.90 6.28
CA THR A 29 4.55 1.66 7.56
C THR A 29 3.02 1.60 7.42
N LEU A 30 2.47 2.16 6.36
CA LEU A 30 1.04 2.03 6.05
C LEU A 30 0.75 0.73 5.29
N TRP A 31 1.43 0.51 4.18
CA TRP A 31 1.09 -0.56 3.25
C TRP A 31 1.68 -1.92 3.62
N GLY A 32 2.84 -1.97 4.30
CA GLY A 32 3.46 -3.22 4.75
C GLY A 32 2.54 -4.02 5.69
N PRO A 33 2.18 -3.51 6.87
CA PRO A 33 1.28 -4.22 7.78
C PRO A 33 -0.09 -4.52 7.17
N ARG A 34 -0.56 -3.66 6.26
CA ARG A 34 -1.85 -3.85 5.59
C ARG A 34 -1.83 -5.02 4.63
N VAL A 35 -0.77 -5.17 3.82
CA VAL A 35 -0.65 -6.31 2.91
C VAL A 35 -0.49 -7.63 3.67
N GLU A 36 0.22 -7.63 4.81
CA GLU A 36 0.30 -8.80 5.67
C GLU A 36 -1.08 -9.24 6.16
N ARG A 37 -1.88 -8.32 6.71
CA ARG A 37 -3.25 -8.60 7.13
C ARG A 37 -4.15 -9.08 5.98
N ALA A 38 -3.97 -8.52 4.79
CA ALA A 38 -4.75 -8.93 3.62
C ALA A 38 -4.39 -10.36 3.17
N ILE A 39 -3.11 -10.72 3.20
CA ILE A 39 -2.65 -12.09 2.93
C ILE A 39 -3.20 -13.05 3.99
N ASP A 40 -3.09 -12.71 5.28
CA ASP A 40 -3.60 -13.53 6.37
C ASP A 40 -5.12 -13.75 6.25
N ALA A 41 -5.89 -12.71 5.96
CA ALA A 41 -7.33 -12.82 5.73
C ALA A 41 -7.66 -13.73 4.55
N THR A 42 -6.87 -13.67 3.48
CA THR A 42 -7.06 -14.50 2.28
C THR A 42 -6.75 -15.96 2.55
N CYS A 43 -5.69 -16.23 3.30
CA CYS A 43 -5.18 -17.59 3.56
C CYS A 43 -5.77 -18.23 4.83
N SER A 44 -6.58 -17.53 5.61
CA SER A 44 -7.11 -18.01 6.89
C SER A 44 -7.87 -19.34 6.79
N SER A 45 -8.58 -19.58 5.68
CA SER A 45 -9.33 -20.82 5.42
C SER A 45 -8.49 -21.96 4.84
N LEU A 46 -7.23 -21.69 4.47
CA LEU A 46 -6.35 -22.63 3.78
C LEU A 46 -5.36 -23.32 4.73
N GLY A 47 -5.31 -22.89 5.99
CA GLY A 47 -4.26 -23.26 6.92
C GLY A 47 -2.96 -22.50 6.65
N TRP A 48 -2.05 -22.51 7.64
CA TRP A 48 -0.77 -21.83 7.51
C TRP A 48 0.16 -22.55 6.54
N ASP A 49 0.65 -21.83 5.54
CA ASP A 49 1.64 -22.29 4.58
C ASP A 49 2.68 -21.22 4.32
N GLN A 50 3.89 -21.40 4.85
CA GLN A 50 4.99 -20.44 4.70
C GLN A 50 5.41 -20.29 3.23
N SER A 51 5.36 -21.37 2.45
CA SER A 51 5.71 -21.31 1.01
C SER A 51 4.72 -20.43 0.24
N LEU A 52 3.43 -20.58 0.51
CA LEU A 52 2.38 -19.74 -0.11
C LEU A 52 2.53 -18.29 0.33
N ASN A 53 2.74 -18.02 1.61
CA ASN A 53 2.96 -16.68 2.13
C ASN A 53 4.15 -16.00 1.45
N ASN A 54 5.28 -16.70 1.35
CA ASN A 54 6.47 -16.17 0.68
C ASN A 54 6.22 -15.87 -0.81
N LYS A 55 5.46 -16.68 -1.51
CA LYS A 55 5.10 -16.44 -2.91
C LYS A 55 4.21 -15.21 -3.05
N LEU A 56 3.23 -15.04 -2.18
CA LEU A 56 2.33 -13.89 -2.19
C LEU A 56 3.08 -12.59 -1.89
N THR A 57 3.89 -12.57 -0.84
CA THR A 57 4.69 -11.39 -0.48
C THR A 57 5.66 -11.00 -1.57
N THR A 58 6.37 -11.98 -2.14
CA THR A 58 7.31 -11.74 -3.25
C THR A 58 6.61 -11.22 -4.49
N ALA A 59 5.48 -11.84 -4.88
CA ALA A 59 4.73 -11.44 -6.08
C ALA A 59 4.13 -10.03 -5.94
N LEU A 60 3.73 -9.64 -4.74
CA LEU A 60 3.21 -8.30 -4.44
C LEU A 60 4.32 -7.25 -4.32
N GLY A 61 5.57 -7.67 -4.20
CA GLY A 61 6.70 -6.75 -4.02
C GLY A 61 6.83 -6.23 -2.59
N TYR A 62 6.65 -7.11 -1.61
CA TYR A 62 6.83 -6.81 -0.20
C TYR A 62 7.84 -7.77 0.45
N ASP A 63 8.77 -7.22 1.21
CA ASP A 63 9.72 -7.99 2.01
C ASP A 63 9.37 -7.88 3.50
N PRO A 64 8.81 -8.95 4.10
CA PRO A 64 8.43 -8.94 5.51
C PRO A 64 9.62 -8.91 6.48
N GLN A 65 10.83 -9.30 6.04
CA GLN A 65 12.03 -9.27 6.88
C GLN A 65 12.53 -7.85 7.12
N THR A 66 12.47 -7.00 6.10
CA THR A 66 12.89 -5.60 6.17
C THR A 66 11.71 -4.65 6.35
N ALA A 67 10.48 -5.14 6.30
CA ALA A 67 9.24 -4.36 6.27
C ALA A 67 9.23 -3.31 5.15
N GLN A 68 9.83 -3.63 4.01
CA GLN A 68 9.98 -2.71 2.89
C GLN A 68 9.11 -3.14 1.70
N VAL A 69 8.47 -2.16 1.08
CA VAL A 69 7.78 -2.32 -0.20
C VAL A 69 8.75 -1.98 -1.33
N VAL A 70 8.80 -2.83 -2.34
CA VAL A 70 9.61 -2.59 -3.54
C VAL A 70 9.00 -1.43 -4.33
N SER A 71 9.77 -0.36 -4.54
CA SER A 71 9.27 0.91 -5.10
C SER A 71 8.66 0.81 -6.51
N GLN A 72 9.07 -0.18 -7.29
CA GLN A 72 8.53 -0.43 -8.64
C GLN A 72 7.72 -1.73 -8.72
N GLY A 73 7.41 -2.33 -7.56
CA GLY A 73 6.61 -3.54 -7.48
C GLY A 73 5.10 -3.28 -7.56
N PRO A 74 4.31 -4.34 -7.70
CA PRO A 74 2.86 -4.22 -7.82
C PRO A 74 2.21 -3.45 -6.66
N LEU A 75 2.60 -3.72 -5.42
CA LEU A 75 2.03 -3.05 -4.25
C LEU A 75 2.23 -1.53 -4.27
N ALA A 76 3.32 -1.06 -4.85
CA ALA A 76 3.64 0.36 -4.93
C ALA A 76 2.97 1.09 -6.11
N THR A 77 2.65 0.38 -7.19
CA THR A 77 2.29 1.02 -8.46
C THR A 77 0.95 0.60 -9.03
N ALA A 78 0.42 -0.57 -8.64
CA ALA A 78 -0.81 -1.11 -9.21
C ALA A 78 -2.06 -0.74 -8.41
N PRO A 79 -3.22 -0.59 -9.05
CA PRO A 79 -4.49 -0.48 -8.35
C PRO A 79 -4.85 -1.81 -7.66
N ILE A 80 -5.71 -1.75 -6.65
CA ILE A 80 -6.10 -2.93 -5.85
C ILE A 80 -6.66 -4.05 -6.72
N SER A 81 -7.43 -3.73 -7.74
CA SER A 81 -7.97 -4.73 -8.68
C SER A 81 -6.90 -5.55 -9.41
N GLU A 82 -5.75 -4.96 -9.70
CA GLU A 82 -4.62 -5.70 -10.28
C GLU A 82 -3.89 -6.52 -9.21
N LEU A 83 -3.78 -6.03 -7.98
CA LEU A 83 -3.24 -6.80 -6.86
C LEU A 83 -4.09 -8.04 -6.58
N GLU A 84 -5.42 -7.94 -6.66
CA GLU A 84 -6.33 -9.09 -6.55
C GLU A 84 -6.04 -10.16 -7.61
N ILE A 85 -5.73 -9.75 -8.84
CA ILE A 85 -5.36 -10.68 -9.93
C ILE A 85 -4.01 -11.34 -9.64
N VAL A 86 -3.03 -10.59 -9.13
CA VAL A 86 -1.74 -11.16 -8.71
C VAL A 86 -1.95 -12.22 -7.64
N VAL A 87 -2.73 -11.92 -6.60
CA VAL A 87 -3.05 -12.85 -5.52
C VAL A 87 -3.77 -14.09 -6.07
N ALA A 88 -4.81 -13.91 -6.89
CA ALA A 88 -5.56 -15.00 -7.50
C ALA A 88 -4.65 -15.90 -8.35
N THR A 89 -3.69 -15.32 -9.07
CA THR A 89 -2.73 -16.07 -9.89
C THR A 89 -1.83 -16.96 -9.03
N ILE A 90 -1.33 -16.44 -7.93
CA ILE A 90 -0.49 -17.23 -6.99
C ILE A 90 -1.30 -18.36 -6.34
N LEU A 91 -2.54 -18.08 -5.92
CA LEU A 91 -3.45 -19.09 -5.38
C LEU A 91 -3.78 -20.18 -6.41
N PHE A 92 -3.99 -19.80 -7.67
CA PHE A 92 -4.19 -20.74 -8.78
C PHE A 92 -2.96 -21.64 -8.97
N GLN A 93 -1.76 -21.07 -8.96
CA GLN A 93 -0.52 -21.84 -9.05
C GLN A 93 -0.29 -22.78 -7.84
N HIS A 94 -0.98 -22.49 -6.73
CA HIS A 94 -1.01 -23.34 -5.54
C HIS A 94 -2.13 -24.40 -5.56
N GLN A 95 -2.45 -24.90 -6.76
CA GLN A 95 -3.41 -25.97 -7.03
C GLN A 95 -4.88 -25.66 -6.69
N MET A 96 -5.23 -24.39 -6.68
CA MET A 96 -6.61 -23.93 -6.48
C MET A 96 -7.30 -23.70 -7.85
N SER A 97 -8.62 -23.92 -7.94
CA SER A 97 -9.35 -23.51 -9.13
C SER A 97 -9.29 -22.00 -9.30
N TRP A 98 -9.29 -21.51 -10.54
CA TRP A 98 -9.27 -20.07 -10.83
C TRP A 98 -10.44 -19.33 -10.20
N GLU A 99 -11.64 -19.92 -10.28
CA GLU A 99 -12.84 -19.33 -9.70
C GLU A 99 -12.71 -19.13 -8.19
N ARG A 100 -12.23 -20.14 -7.46
CA ARG A 100 -12.00 -20.05 -6.01
C ARG A 100 -10.88 -19.07 -5.68
N ALA A 101 -9.79 -19.07 -6.44
CA ALA A 101 -8.68 -18.14 -6.26
C ALA A 101 -9.14 -16.69 -6.41
N LYS A 102 -9.91 -16.39 -7.44
CA LYS A 102 -10.52 -15.07 -7.62
C LYS A 102 -11.47 -14.70 -6.49
N TYR A 103 -12.32 -15.63 -6.08
CA TYR A 103 -13.24 -15.39 -4.96
C TYR A 103 -12.49 -14.97 -3.70
N LEU A 104 -11.45 -15.73 -3.30
CA LEU A 104 -10.67 -15.41 -2.12
C LEU A 104 -9.95 -14.07 -2.23
N ALA A 105 -9.38 -13.76 -3.38
CA ALA A 105 -8.72 -12.49 -3.61
C ALA A 105 -9.69 -11.30 -3.52
N CYS A 106 -10.84 -11.39 -4.18
CA CYS A 106 -11.81 -10.30 -4.20
C CYS A 106 -12.58 -10.14 -2.88
N GLU A 107 -12.89 -11.23 -2.17
CA GLU A 107 -13.71 -11.19 -0.96
C GLU A 107 -12.89 -11.01 0.33
N HIS A 108 -11.62 -11.36 0.32
CA HIS A 108 -10.78 -11.30 1.53
C HIS A 108 -9.59 -10.34 1.41
N PHE A 109 -8.87 -10.36 0.30
CA PHE A 109 -7.72 -9.47 0.10
C PHE A 109 -8.16 -8.04 -0.22
N GLY A 110 -9.01 -7.86 -1.21
CA GLY A 110 -9.45 -6.55 -1.69
C GLY A 110 -10.05 -5.66 -0.60
N PRO A 111 -11.01 -6.13 0.21
CA PRO A 111 -11.62 -5.33 1.28
C PRO A 111 -10.62 -4.84 2.34
N VAL A 112 -9.62 -5.64 2.70
CA VAL A 112 -8.58 -5.22 3.64
C VAL A 112 -7.71 -4.12 3.03
N MET A 113 -7.34 -4.27 1.76
CA MET A 113 -6.53 -3.27 1.05
C MET A 113 -7.28 -1.96 0.82
N SER A 114 -8.58 -2.03 0.57
CA SER A 114 -9.45 -0.86 0.29
C SER A 114 -9.94 -0.14 1.55
N ALA A 115 -9.82 -0.74 2.72
CA ALA A 115 -10.31 -0.16 3.95
C ALA A 115 -9.64 1.20 4.24
N LEU A 116 -10.41 2.15 4.75
CA LEU A 116 -9.84 3.43 5.20
C LEU A 116 -8.83 3.18 6.33
N PRO A 117 -7.65 3.81 6.28
CA PRO A 117 -6.67 3.65 7.34
C PRO A 117 -7.16 4.31 8.64
N GLN A 118 -6.85 3.69 9.76
CA GLN A 118 -7.03 4.31 11.06
C GLN A 118 -5.94 5.38 11.28
N PRO A 119 -6.21 6.43 12.07
CA PRO A 119 -5.20 7.46 12.35
C PRO A 119 -3.88 6.91 12.90
N THR A 120 -3.93 5.80 13.63
CA THR A 120 -2.76 5.11 14.20
C THR A 120 -1.89 4.40 13.17
N GLU A 121 -2.42 4.13 11.97
CA GLU A 121 -1.69 3.51 10.86
C GLU A 121 -0.92 4.55 10.01
N ILE A 122 -1.22 5.83 10.21
CA ILE A 122 -0.68 6.92 9.40
C ILE A 122 0.49 7.57 10.13
N ASN A 123 1.68 7.48 9.56
CA ASN A 123 2.89 8.12 10.06
C ASN A 123 3.30 9.26 9.12
N PRO A 124 3.19 10.54 9.57
CA PRO A 124 3.64 11.67 8.76
C PRO A 124 5.15 11.63 8.50
N LEU A 125 5.56 12.06 7.31
CA LEU A 125 6.97 12.29 6.99
C LEU A 125 7.36 13.72 7.37
N GLY A 126 8.18 13.85 8.42
CA GLY A 126 8.61 15.15 8.93
C GLY A 126 7.46 15.97 9.52
N ASP A 127 7.61 17.29 9.51
CA ASP A 127 6.62 18.22 10.10
C ASP A 127 5.60 18.68 9.06
N VAL A 128 4.84 17.74 8.54
CA VAL A 128 3.80 17.96 7.51
C VAL A 128 2.71 18.94 8.01
N ARG A 129 2.33 18.85 9.28
CA ARG A 129 1.28 19.71 9.85
C ARG A 129 1.67 21.18 9.81
N THR A 130 2.88 21.51 10.24
CA THR A 130 3.41 22.87 10.19
C THR A 130 3.55 23.36 8.76
N ALA A 131 4.05 22.52 7.85
CA ALA A 131 4.18 22.86 6.44
C ALA A 131 2.82 23.24 5.81
N ILE A 132 1.79 22.41 6.03
CA ILE A 132 0.43 22.68 5.52
C ILE A 132 -0.17 23.93 6.17
N ALA A 133 0.03 24.13 7.48
CA ALA A 133 -0.49 25.30 8.18
C ALA A 133 0.11 26.60 7.63
N ARG A 134 1.41 26.62 7.33
CA ARG A 134 2.09 27.77 6.71
C ARG A 134 1.60 28.07 5.31
N LEU A 135 1.15 27.08 4.55
CA LEU A 135 0.60 27.29 3.20
C LEU A 135 -0.83 27.85 3.22
N LYS A 136 -1.53 27.74 4.35
CA LYS A 136 -2.89 28.28 4.52
C LYS A 136 -2.91 29.71 5.07
N SER A 137 -1.81 30.17 5.62
CA SER A 137 -1.66 31.52 6.16
C SER A 137 -1.24 32.52 5.07
#